data_8b5453c78ce15fd58af2bb7aeb791f81
#
_entry.id   8b5453c78ce15fd58af2bb7aeb791f81
#
_cell.length_a   1.000
_cell.length_b   1.000
_cell.length_c   1.000
_cell.angle_alpha   90.00
_cell.angle_beta   90.00
_cell.angle_gamma   90.00
#
_symmetry.space_group_name_H-M   'P 1'
#
loop_
_entity.id
_entity.type
_entity.pdbx_description
1 polymer ?
#
loop_
_entity_poly.entity_id
_entity_poly.type
_entity_poly.pdbx_seq_one_letter_code
_entity_poly.pdbx_strand_id
1 'polypeptide(L)'
;MINYDSDAYIKTVAEWIPLPGALDAIARLSRAGWTVAVATNQSGLARGYYSVATLESMHQVLRDEVQQRGGAMGLISYCPHGPDEGCACRKPLPGLLTQIAEHYQTSLDGVWFVGDSLRDLQAAVAVNAQPVLVCSGKGEQTREKPLPDNTLIFADLSAVADHLLG
;
A
#
# COMPACT_ATOMS: atom_id res chain seq x y z
N MET A 1 -7.22 1.05 -1.35
CA MET A 1 -6.94 0.34 -0.09
C MET A 1 -6.84 1.26 1.12
N ILE A 2 -5.99 2.26 1.12
CA ILE A 2 -5.90 3.24 2.22
C ILE A 2 -6.83 4.43 1.99
N ASN A 3 -6.87 4.95 0.78
CA ASN A 3 -7.68 6.10 0.37
C ASN A 3 -8.60 5.75 -0.79
N TYR A 4 -9.63 6.57 -1.01
CA TYR A 4 -10.46 6.45 -2.20
C TYR A 4 -9.62 6.63 -3.45
N ASP A 5 -9.85 5.76 -4.43
CA ASP A 5 -9.15 5.78 -5.72
C ASP A 5 -9.87 6.71 -6.70
N SER A 6 -9.13 7.15 -7.73
CA SER A 6 -9.68 7.95 -8.82
C SER A 6 -9.00 7.58 -10.14
N ASP A 7 -9.79 7.32 -11.16
CA ASP A 7 -9.27 7.09 -12.51
C ASP A 7 -8.62 8.36 -13.10
N ALA A 8 -8.95 9.55 -12.54
CA ALA A 8 -8.34 10.83 -12.86
C ALA A 8 -7.10 11.15 -12.00
N TYR A 9 -6.61 10.22 -11.19
CA TYR A 9 -5.54 10.37 -10.21
C TYR A 9 -5.91 11.25 -9.02
N ILE A 10 -5.22 11.05 -7.90
CA ILE A 10 -5.27 11.94 -6.73
C ILE A 10 -4.14 12.96 -6.92
N LYS A 11 -4.48 14.20 -7.23
CA LYS A 11 -3.52 15.22 -7.67
C LYS A 11 -3.23 16.29 -6.62
N THR A 12 -4.06 16.38 -5.60
CA THR A 12 -3.93 17.38 -4.53
C THR A 12 -4.17 16.75 -3.17
N VAL A 13 -3.69 17.42 -2.12
CA VAL A 13 -3.95 17.00 -0.74
C VAL A 13 -5.47 16.95 -0.45
N ALA A 14 -6.23 17.92 -0.99
CA ALA A 14 -7.67 18.00 -0.79
C ALA A 14 -8.44 16.82 -1.42
N GLU A 15 -7.90 16.22 -2.48
CA GLU A 15 -8.48 15.04 -3.14
C GLU A 15 -8.17 13.72 -2.39
N TRP A 16 -7.19 13.75 -1.49
CA TRP A 16 -6.80 12.58 -0.73
C TRP A 16 -7.75 12.34 0.43
N ILE A 17 -8.62 11.34 0.29
CA ILE A 17 -9.65 11.02 1.28
C ILE A 17 -9.45 9.56 1.73
N PRO A 18 -9.17 9.30 3.02
CA PRO A 18 -8.97 7.94 3.50
C PRO A 18 -10.27 7.13 3.45
N LEU A 19 -10.13 5.83 3.19
CA LEU A 19 -11.24 4.89 3.32
C LEU A 19 -11.62 4.72 4.79
N PRO A 20 -12.90 4.51 5.10
CA PRO A 20 -13.34 4.27 6.48
C PRO A 20 -12.56 3.13 7.14
N GLY A 21 -12.06 3.37 8.35
CA GLY A 21 -11.34 2.37 9.14
C GLY A 21 -9.89 2.11 8.73
N ALA A 22 -9.41 2.60 7.58
CA ALA A 22 -8.06 2.29 7.10
C ALA A 22 -6.98 2.90 7.99
N LEU A 23 -7.11 4.17 8.37
CA LEU A 23 -6.13 4.83 9.23
C LEU A 23 -6.14 4.27 10.65
N ASP A 24 -7.33 3.94 11.17
CA ASP A 24 -7.45 3.32 12.49
C ASP A 24 -6.81 1.92 12.50
N ALA A 25 -6.97 1.15 11.43
CA ALA A 25 -6.32 -0.16 11.29
C ALA A 25 -4.79 -0.04 11.33
N ILE A 26 -4.22 0.90 10.57
CA ILE A 26 -2.77 1.17 10.58
C ILE A 26 -2.31 1.56 11.98
N ALA A 27 -3.02 2.48 12.63
CA ALA A 27 -2.66 2.93 13.97
C ALA A 27 -2.74 1.81 15.01
N ARG A 28 -3.76 0.97 14.95
CA ARG A 28 -3.91 -0.21 15.83
C ARG A 28 -2.75 -1.19 15.67
N LEU A 29 -2.40 -1.52 14.45
CA LEU A 29 -1.25 -2.39 14.16
C LEU A 29 0.04 -1.80 14.70
N SER A 30 0.28 -0.51 14.44
CA SER A 30 1.47 0.19 14.93
C SER A 30 1.55 0.20 16.46
N ARG A 31 0.45 0.50 17.15
CA ARG A 31 0.41 0.48 18.62
C ARG A 31 0.66 -0.91 19.20
N ALA A 32 0.31 -1.96 18.47
CA ALA A 32 0.56 -3.35 18.86
C ALA A 32 2.01 -3.82 18.57
N GLY A 33 2.86 -2.96 18.03
CA GLY A 33 4.26 -3.26 17.76
C GLY A 33 4.56 -3.67 16.32
N TRP A 34 3.57 -3.65 15.42
CA TRP A 34 3.80 -3.91 14.01
C TRP A 34 4.43 -2.70 13.33
N THR A 35 5.42 -2.93 12.48
CA THR A 35 5.90 -1.91 11.56
C THR A 35 5.04 -1.95 10.30
N VAL A 36 4.38 -0.85 9.99
CA VAL A 36 3.52 -0.73 8.79
C VAL A 36 4.20 0.18 7.78
N ALA A 37 4.56 -0.38 6.64
CA ALA A 37 5.17 0.34 5.52
C ALA A 37 4.22 0.36 4.31
N VAL A 38 4.44 1.29 3.40
CA VAL A 38 3.64 1.44 2.17
C VAL A 38 4.52 1.31 0.94
N ALA A 39 4.02 0.58 -0.05
CA ALA A 39 4.60 0.48 -1.39
C ALA A 39 3.56 0.90 -2.42
N THR A 40 3.78 2.01 -3.13
CA THR A 40 2.77 2.59 -4.02
C THR A 40 3.34 2.99 -5.38
N ASN A 41 2.60 2.67 -6.45
CA ASN A 41 2.88 3.19 -7.79
C ASN A 41 2.31 4.60 -7.91
N GLN A 42 3.12 5.55 -8.41
CA GLN A 42 2.75 6.96 -8.54
C GLN A 42 3.08 7.48 -9.95
N SER A 43 2.46 6.87 -10.96
CA SER A 43 2.71 7.22 -12.36
C SER A 43 2.23 8.63 -12.74
N GLY A 44 1.40 9.27 -11.92
CA GLY A 44 1.01 10.66 -12.09
C GLY A 44 2.18 11.63 -12.04
N LEU A 45 3.28 11.27 -11.34
CA LEU A 45 4.53 12.05 -11.37
C LEU A 45 5.16 12.07 -12.77
N ALA A 46 5.28 10.90 -13.41
CA ALA A 46 5.81 10.79 -14.76
C ALA A 46 4.94 11.52 -15.78
N ARG A 47 3.63 11.57 -15.55
CA ARG A 47 2.67 12.25 -16.41
C ARG A 47 2.58 13.75 -16.16
N GLY A 48 3.27 14.27 -15.14
CA GLY A 48 3.27 15.68 -14.79
C GLY A 48 1.96 16.17 -14.13
N TYR A 49 1.14 15.29 -13.60
CA TYR A 49 -0.15 15.65 -12.98
C TYR A 49 0.02 16.27 -11.60
N TYR A 50 1.12 16.01 -10.92
CA TYR A 50 1.50 16.60 -9.65
C TYR A 50 3.02 16.49 -9.45
N SER A 51 3.57 17.30 -8.55
CA SER A 51 4.98 17.32 -8.23
C SER A 51 5.32 16.33 -7.11
N VAL A 52 6.62 16.03 -6.95
CA VAL A 52 7.13 15.27 -5.79
C VAL A 52 6.76 15.97 -4.48
N ALA A 53 6.88 17.30 -4.42
CA ALA A 53 6.50 18.07 -3.24
C ALA A 53 5.02 17.89 -2.86
N THR A 54 4.12 17.84 -3.85
CA THR A 54 2.70 17.57 -3.62
C THR A 54 2.49 16.15 -3.09
N LEU A 55 3.15 15.16 -3.69
CA LEU A 55 3.08 13.77 -3.21
C LEU A 55 3.57 13.65 -1.77
N GLU A 56 4.71 14.26 -1.44
CA GLU A 56 5.26 14.27 -0.09
C GLU A 56 4.30 14.93 0.91
N SER A 57 3.58 15.99 0.50
CA SER A 57 2.54 16.61 1.32
C SER A 57 1.38 15.64 1.61
N MET A 58 0.96 14.84 0.63
CA MET A 58 -0.07 13.80 0.84
C MET A 58 0.44 12.72 1.79
N HIS A 59 1.70 12.30 1.65
CA HIS A 59 2.32 11.32 2.55
C HIS A 59 2.43 11.87 3.98
N GLN A 60 2.71 13.17 4.13
CA GLN A 60 2.74 13.80 5.44
C GLN A 60 1.35 13.83 6.09
N VAL A 61 0.29 14.08 5.33
CA VAL A 61 -1.09 13.97 5.83
C VAL A 61 -1.37 12.56 6.34
N LEU A 62 -0.97 11.52 5.60
CA LEU A 62 -1.12 10.13 6.03
C LEU A 62 -0.39 9.89 7.35
N ARG A 63 0.85 10.37 7.49
CA ARG A 63 1.64 10.23 8.71
C ARG A 63 0.97 10.93 9.90
N ASP A 64 0.53 12.16 9.69
CA ASP A 64 -0.11 12.98 10.74
C ASP A 64 -1.43 12.34 11.21
N GLU A 65 -2.23 11.85 10.29
CA GLU A 65 -3.50 11.19 10.59
C GLU A 65 -3.31 9.89 11.39
N VAL A 66 -2.30 9.11 11.06
CA VAL A 66 -1.94 7.90 11.83
C VAL A 66 -1.42 8.28 13.22
N GLN A 67 -0.59 9.32 13.30
CA GLN A 67 -0.05 9.81 14.57
C GLN A 67 -1.15 10.35 15.50
N GLN A 68 -2.12 11.07 14.98
CA GLN A 68 -3.28 11.55 15.74
C GLN A 68 -4.10 10.41 16.35
N ARG A 69 -4.05 9.23 15.74
CA ARG A 69 -4.68 8.00 16.24
C ARG A 69 -3.76 7.18 17.16
N GLY A 70 -2.63 7.74 17.55
CA GLY A 70 -1.68 7.11 18.47
C GLY A 70 -0.74 6.09 17.84
N GLY A 71 -0.70 6.00 16.51
CA GLY A 71 0.20 5.12 15.77
C GLY A 71 1.38 5.85 15.16
N ALA A 72 2.20 5.11 14.41
CA ALA A 72 3.30 5.66 13.61
C ALA A 72 3.34 4.96 12.26
N MET A 73 3.48 5.73 11.19
CA MET A 73 3.65 5.20 9.84
C MET A 73 5.12 4.91 9.58
N GLY A 74 5.41 3.74 9.05
CA GLY A 74 6.77 3.40 8.62
C GLY A 74 7.13 4.01 7.26
N LEU A 75 8.10 3.40 6.58
CA LEU A 75 8.57 3.86 5.27
C LEU A 75 7.41 3.89 4.25
N ILE A 76 7.33 4.96 3.49
CA ILE A 76 6.48 5.07 2.31
C ILE A 76 7.39 5.07 1.10
N SER A 77 7.44 3.94 0.39
CA SER A 77 8.22 3.76 -0.84
C SER A 77 7.30 3.91 -2.05
N TYR A 78 7.69 4.72 -3.01
CA TYR A 78 6.88 4.95 -4.20
C TYR A 78 7.69 4.81 -5.49
N CYS A 79 7.01 4.38 -6.55
CA CYS A 79 7.57 4.33 -7.90
C CYS A 79 7.07 5.56 -8.69
N PRO A 80 7.98 6.46 -9.11
CA PRO A 80 7.59 7.67 -9.84
C PRO A 80 7.39 7.44 -11.34
N HIS A 81 7.66 6.23 -11.83
CA HIS A 81 7.71 5.93 -13.26
C HIS A 81 6.35 5.58 -13.84
N GLY A 82 6.17 5.86 -15.13
CA GLY A 82 5.04 5.38 -15.91
C GLY A 82 5.17 3.90 -16.30
N PRO A 83 4.10 3.30 -16.86
CA PRO A 83 4.08 1.87 -17.20
C PRO A 83 5.14 1.45 -18.22
N ASP A 84 5.56 2.37 -19.09
CA ASP A 84 6.43 2.07 -20.24
C ASP A 84 7.89 2.53 -20.05
N GLU A 85 8.27 2.96 -18.84
CA GLU A 85 9.61 3.50 -18.58
C GLU A 85 10.65 2.42 -18.23
N GLY A 86 10.26 1.16 -18.07
CA GLY A 86 11.19 0.05 -17.91
C GLY A 86 11.93 0.00 -16.56
N CYS A 87 11.35 0.54 -15.49
CA CYS A 87 11.93 0.50 -14.13
C CYS A 87 11.76 -0.88 -13.47
N ALA A 88 12.52 -1.11 -12.40
CA ALA A 88 12.40 -2.30 -11.55
C ALA A 88 11.45 -2.12 -10.37
N CYS A 89 10.98 -0.91 -10.10
CA CYS A 89 10.21 -0.60 -8.87
C CYS A 89 8.69 -0.65 -9.05
N ARG A 90 8.17 -0.45 -10.28
CA ARG A 90 6.73 -0.44 -10.51
C ARG A 90 6.12 -1.83 -10.30
N LYS A 91 5.17 -1.96 -9.36
CA LYS A 91 4.41 -3.20 -9.19
C LYS A 91 3.72 -3.57 -10.51
N PRO A 92 3.74 -4.82 -10.94
CA PRO A 92 4.00 -6.07 -10.17
C PRO A 92 5.47 -6.41 -9.92
N LEU A 93 6.43 -5.61 -10.36
CA LEU A 93 7.84 -5.82 -10.06
C LEU A 93 8.13 -5.54 -8.58
N PRO A 94 9.11 -6.22 -7.97
CA PRO A 94 9.29 -6.22 -6.52
C PRO A 94 10.16 -5.08 -5.98
N GLY A 95 10.62 -4.13 -6.82
CA GLY A 95 11.62 -3.14 -6.41
C GLY A 95 11.24 -2.31 -5.19
N LEU A 96 9.96 -1.91 -5.05
CA LEU A 96 9.51 -1.17 -3.87
C LEU A 96 9.59 -2.03 -2.59
N LEU A 97 9.23 -3.31 -2.68
CA LEU A 97 9.31 -4.24 -1.56
C LEU A 97 10.76 -4.51 -1.18
N THR A 98 11.64 -4.64 -2.16
CA THR A 98 13.09 -4.76 -1.94
C THR A 98 13.64 -3.54 -1.20
N GLN A 99 13.24 -2.33 -1.58
CA GLN A 99 13.63 -1.09 -0.88
C GLN A 99 13.18 -1.10 0.58
N ILE A 100 11.96 -1.57 0.85
CA ILE A 100 11.45 -1.69 2.22
C ILE A 100 12.27 -2.70 3.03
N ALA A 101 12.55 -3.87 2.45
CA ALA A 101 13.36 -4.90 3.07
C ALA A 101 14.77 -4.39 3.43
N GLU A 102 15.41 -3.69 2.51
CA GLU A 102 16.73 -3.08 2.71
C GLU A 102 16.70 -2.01 3.82
N HIS A 103 15.69 -1.13 3.79
CA HIS A 103 15.54 -0.08 4.80
C HIS A 103 15.44 -0.65 6.22
N TYR A 104 14.68 -1.71 6.40
CA TYR A 104 14.50 -2.35 7.71
C TYR A 104 15.50 -3.47 7.98
N GLN A 105 16.39 -3.78 7.05
CA GLN A 105 17.37 -4.87 7.14
C GLN A 105 16.72 -6.18 7.56
N THR A 106 15.64 -6.56 6.87
CA THR A 106 14.83 -7.73 7.18
C THR A 106 14.45 -8.51 5.93
N SER A 107 14.17 -9.81 6.09
CA SER A 107 13.52 -10.61 5.05
C SER A 107 12.02 -10.30 5.01
N LEU A 108 11.44 -10.41 3.83
CA LEU A 108 9.99 -10.32 3.64
C LEU A 108 9.29 -11.69 3.58
N ASP A 109 10.02 -12.78 3.80
CA ASP A 109 9.44 -14.11 3.84
C ASP A 109 8.27 -14.18 4.84
N GLY A 110 7.08 -14.49 4.35
CA GLY A 110 5.87 -14.58 5.17
C GLY A 110 5.34 -13.26 5.71
N VAL A 111 5.98 -12.14 5.41
CA VAL A 111 5.46 -10.81 5.77
C VAL A 111 4.21 -10.53 4.97
N TRP A 112 3.15 -10.03 5.61
CA TRP A 112 1.89 -9.75 4.96
C TRP A 112 2.02 -8.51 4.07
N PHE A 113 1.77 -8.70 2.79
CA PHE A 113 1.65 -7.60 1.83
C PHE A 113 0.20 -7.48 1.39
N VAL A 114 -0.44 -6.40 1.83
CA VAL A 114 -1.87 -6.17 1.67
C VAL A 114 -2.09 -5.21 0.49
N GLY A 115 -2.96 -5.60 -0.42
CA GLY A 115 -3.29 -4.78 -1.58
C GLY A 115 -4.70 -5.03 -2.12
N ASP A 116 -5.14 -4.21 -3.04
CA ASP A 116 -6.44 -4.31 -3.70
C ASP A 116 -6.34 -4.61 -5.20
N SER A 117 -5.13 -4.79 -5.72
CA SER A 117 -4.89 -5.09 -7.13
C SER A 117 -4.06 -6.37 -7.32
N LEU A 118 -4.23 -7.00 -8.49
CA LEU A 118 -3.44 -8.19 -8.83
C LEU A 118 -1.93 -7.89 -8.83
N ARG A 119 -1.54 -6.69 -9.23
CA ARG A 119 -0.13 -6.25 -9.23
C ARG A 119 0.48 -6.26 -7.84
N ASP A 120 -0.30 -5.92 -6.81
CA ASP A 120 0.15 -5.97 -5.42
C ASP A 120 0.45 -7.42 -5.02
N LEU A 121 -0.45 -8.34 -5.34
CA LEU A 121 -0.32 -9.76 -4.99
C LEU A 121 0.85 -10.41 -5.72
N GLN A 122 1.06 -10.06 -6.98
CA GLN A 122 2.19 -10.55 -7.78
C GLN A 122 3.52 -10.05 -7.24
N ALA A 123 3.60 -8.79 -6.80
CA ALA A 123 4.80 -8.24 -6.17
C ALA A 123 5.11 -8.96 -4.85
N ALA A 124 4.09 -9.28 -4.06
CA ALA A 124 4.25 -10.06 -2.82
C ALA A 124 4.87 -11.42 -3.09
N VAL A 125 4.35 -12.17 -4.05
CA VAL A 125 4.85 -13.49 -4.43
C VAL A 125 6.32 -13.42 -4.88
N ALA A 126 6.70 -12.37 -5.60
CA ALA A 126 8.07 -12.21 -6.10
C ALA A 126 9.14 -12.13 -4.99
N VAL A 127 8.75 -11.78 -3.76
CA VAL A 127 9.64 -11.69 -2.59
C VAL A 127 9.28 -12.69 -1.49
N ASN A 128 8.48 -13.69 -1.79
CA ASN A 128 7.97 -14.70 -0.85
C ASN A 128 7.18 -14.09 0.34
N ALA A 129 6.64 -12.90 0.18
CA ALA A 129 5.70 -12.31 1.14
C ALA A 129 4.35 -13.02 1.06
N GLN A 130 3.54 -12.92 2.10
CA GLN A 130 2.19 -13.45 2.11
C GLN A 130 1.26 -12.49 1.35
N PRO A 131 0.71 -12.88 0.18
CA PRO A 131 -0.24 -12.03 -0.53
C PRO A 131 -1.57 -11.96 0.20
N VAL A 132 -2.07 -10.76 0.40
CA VAL A 132 -3.34 -10.49 1.08
C VAL A 132 -4.17 -9.51 0.25
N LEU A 133 -5.35 -9.94 -0.18
CA LEU A 133 -6.30 -9.11 -0.92
C LEU A 133 -7.32 -8.50 0.04
N VAL A 134 -7.55 -7.21 -0.07
CA VAL A 134 -8.70 -6.55 0.54
C VAL A 134 -9.72 -6.18 -0.53
N CYS A 135 -11.00 -6.39 -0.23
CA CYS A 135 -12.10 -6.15 -1.18
C CYS A 135 -12.43 -4.67 -1.35
N SER A 136 -12.01 -3.81 -0.42
CA SER A 136 -12.12 -2.36 -0.56
C SER A 136 -11.30 -1.84 -1.75
N GLY A 137 -11.58 -0.62 -2.20
CA GLY A 137 -10.94 -0.07 -3.39
C GLY A 137 -11.30 -0.87 -4.64
N LYS A 138 -10.30 -1.37 -5.34
CA LYS A 138 -10.48 -2.23 -6.54
C LYS A 138 -10.56 -3.72 -6.21
N GLY A 139 -10.56 -4.08 -4.94
CA GLY A 139 -10.41 -5.46 -4.51
C GLY A 139 -11.51 -6.42 -4.98
N GLU A 140 -12.78 -5.98 -5.02
CA GLU A 140 -13.88 -6.82 -5.54
C GLU A 140 -13.67 -7.19 -7.01
N GLN A 141 -13.21 -6.26 -7.84
CA GLN A 141 -12.87 -6.53 -9.24
C GLN A 141 -11.66 -7.47 -9.36
N THR A 142 -10.68 -7.29 -8.50
CA THR A 142 -9.48 -8.13 -8.46
C THR A 142 -9.81 -9.56 -8.04
N ARG A 143 -10.74 -9.72 -7.10
CA ARG A 143 -11.19 -11.03 -6.60
C ARG A 143 -11.74 -11.94 -7.71
N GLU A 144 -12.32 -11.36 -8.76
CA GLU A 144 -12.86 -12.11 -9.91
C GLU A 144 -11.77 -12.62 -10.86
N LYS A 145 -10.52 -12.23 -10.67
CA LYS A 145 -9.38 -12.66 -11.48
C LYS A 145 -8.71 -13.89 -10.89
N PRO A 146 -7.92 -14.65 -11.69
CA PRO A 146 -7.05 -15.68 -11.14
C PRO A 146 -6.04 -15.05 -10.14
N LEU A 147 -6.13 -15.43 -8.88
CA LEU A 147 -5.26 -14.93 -7.82
C LEU A 147 -4.06 -15.86 -7.63
N PRO A 148 -2.89 -15.35 -7.15
CA PRO A 148 -1.79 -16.19 -6.72
C PRO A 148 -2.24 -17.20 -5.66
N ASP A 149 -1.57 -18.38 -5.64
CA ASP A 149 -1.84 -19.40 -4.64
C ASP A 149 -1.61 -18.84 -3.22
N ASN A 150 -2.38 -19.33 -2.27
CA ASN A 150 -2.32 -18.94 -0.86
C ASN A 150 -2.67 -17.47 -0.58
N THR A 151 -3.33 -16.78 -1.50
CA THR A 151 -3.83 -15.42 -1.26
C THR A 151 -4.91 -15.45 -0.17
N LEU A 152 -4.70 -14.70 0.91
CA LEU A 152 -5.72 -14.46 1.93
C LEU A 152 -6.64 -13.32 1.46
N ILE A 153 -7.93 -13.39 1.80
CA ILE A 153 -8.92 -12.40 1.37
C ILE A 153 -9.65 -11.85 2.59
N PHE A 154 -9.71 -10.53 2.71
CA PHE A 154 -10.41 -9.81 3.75
C PHE A 154 -11.31 -8.72 3.16
N ALA A 155 -12.32 -8.29 3.90
CA ALA A 155 -13.21 -7.22 3.45
C ALA A 155 -12.47 -5.90 3.23
N ASP A 156 -11.63 -5.53 4.20
CA ASP A 156 -10.88 -4.27 4.20
C ASP A 156 -9.66 -4.36 5.13
N LEU A 157 -8.94 -3.26 5.26
CA LEU A 157 -7.76 -3.20 6.11
C LEU A 157 -8.10 -3.34 7.60
N SER A 158 -9.30 -2.92 8.02
CA SER A 158 -9.78 -3.11 9.39
C SER A 158 -9.90 -4.60 9.74
N ALA A 159 -10.47 -5.40 8.82
CA ALA A 159 -10.57 -6.83 8.99
C ALA A 159 -9.20 -7.53 9.05
N VAL A 160 -8.22 -7.03 8.28
CA VAL A 160 -6.84 -7.50 8.37
C VAL A 160 -6.27 -7.24 9.77
N ALA A 161 -6.42 -6.02 10.28
CA ALA A 161 -5.96 -5.66 11.62
C ALA A 161 -6.65 -6.51 12.70
N ASP A 162 -7.96 -6.73 12.60
CA ASP A 162 -8.70 -7.58 13.53
C ASP A 162 -8.13 -9.00 13.56
N HIS A 163 -7.82 -9.56 12.41
CA HIS A 163 -7.23 -10.90 12.32
C HIS A 163 -5.82 -10.97 12.94
N LEU A 164 -4.95 -10.00 12.64
CA LEU A 164 -3.57 -9.98 13.14
C LEU A 164 -3.48 -9.69 14.63
N LEU A 165 -4.42 -8.97 15.18
CA LEU A 165 -4.42 -8.58 16.60
C LEU A 165 -5.22 -9.55 17.49
N GLY A 166 -5.95 -10.47 16.92
CA GLY A 166 -6.75 -11.45 17.66
C GLY A 166 -8.08 -10.87 18.11
#